data_3f67cf6a11a080958b37bd1b75f62cc1
#
_entry.id   3f67cf6a11a080958b37bd1b75f62cc1
#
_cell.length_a   1.000
_cell.length_b   1.000
_cell.length_c   1.000
_cell.angle_alpha   90.00
_cell.angle_beta   90.00
_cell.angle_gamma   90.00
#
_symmetry.space_group_name_H-M   'P 1'
#
loop_
_entity.id
_entity.type
_entity.pdbx_description
1 polymer ?
#
loop_
_entity_poly.entity_id
_entity_poly.type
_entity_poly.pdbx_seq_one_letter_code
_entity_poly.pdbx_strand_id
1 'polypeptide(L)'
;MHLTKEDRYIRRRLRQARNQAREFYKNRKYPINPRKIVFTTIEGTTGFSCNPKYIALELLRRRQDLDLVWLVDDMAKEFPTGIRKVKNTLQNRAYELSTAAVWVDNSRKQLECRKRTGQFYLQTWHASISNKPIGLQRGASFSRIARLVTEHDSRMIDLLVTNSKWVEEHAALGLLYHGKMLRTGSARVDALLNDRENLRRKFREKYGLTDDVKIAMYAPTFRSGSQGTDRNPEMQNKLPDFDRLKSSLEKRFGGVWVLVLRLHPQLTVRHISAGIAGGANSSVIDASREDDMCETLGAADAMVTDYSAIAFDAAYMGLPVFQYVYDLQDYIGERGHLLFDLAKLPFPYAEEMEGLCRAIEAFDATAYRQGLQELWQKTELKEDGRASARIADVIEARLREAGGAADAG
;
A
#
# COMPACT_ATOMS: atom_id res chain seq x y z
N MET A 1 27.01 -28.98 16.98
CA MET A 1 26.92 -27.86 16.06
C MET A 1 26.24 -26.70 16.79
N HIS A 2 26.97 -25.60 17.06
CA HIS A 2 26.42 -24.46 17.79
C HIS A 2 25.45 -23.68 16.90
N LEU A 3 24.24 -23.49 17.40
CA LEU A 3 23.22 -22.68 16.70
C LEU A 3 23.61 -21.21 16.69
N THR A 4 23.49 -20.56 15.54
CA THR A 4 23.68 -19.11 15.43
C THR A 4 22.59 -18.35 16.20
N LYS A 5 22.80 -17.04 16.42
CA LYS A 5 21.76 -16.16 17.02
C LYS A 5 20.49 -16.18 16.16
N GLU A 6 20.64 -16.15 14.83
CA GLU A 6 19.53 -16.21 13.88
C GLU A 6 18.77 -17.54 13.97
N ASP A 7 19.47 -18.69 14.04
CA ASP A 7 18.82 -20.00 14.17
C ASP A 7 17.98 -20.09 15.45
N ARG A 8 18.49 -19.57 16.57
CA ARG A 8 17.75 -19.51 17.83
C ARG A 8 16.50 -18.63 17.72
N TYR A 9 16.63 -17.46 17.08
CA TYR A 9 15.50 -16.57 16.82
C TYR A 9 14.43 -17.25 15.97
N ILE A 10 14.82 -17.84 14.83
CA ILE A 10 13.91 -18.55 13.93
C ILE A 10 13.19 -19.70 14.65
N ARG A 11 13.92 -20.54 15.39
CA ARG A 11 13.30 -21.64 16.16
C ARG A 11 12.28 -21.13 17.15
N ARG A 12 12.59 -20.04 17.88
CA ARG A 12 11.66 -19.41 18.82
C ARG A 12 10.39 -18.92 18.08
N ARG A 13 10.54 -18.22 16.96
CA ARG A 13 9.41 -17.71 16.15
C ARG A 13 8.54 -18.84 15.62
N LEU A 14 9.12 -19.91 15.10
CA LEU A 14 8.38 -21.07 14.61
C LEU A 14 7.66 -21.81 15.76
N ARG A 15 8.28 -21.93 16.93
CA ARG A 15 7.61 -22.52 18.11
C ARG A 15 6.42 -21.66 18.56
N GLN A 16 6.61 -20.34 18.62
CA GLN A 16 5.54 -19.40 18.93
C GLN A 16 4.39 -19.53 17.94
N ALA A 17 4.68 -19.49 16.64
CA ALA A 17 3.66 -19.64 15.60
C ALA A 17 2.89 -20.97 15.68
N ARG A 18 3.57 -22.09 16.00
CA ARG A 18 2.88 -23.37 16.22
C ARG A 18 1.92 -23.31 17.42
N ASN A 19 2.33 -22.68 18.51
CA ASN A 19 1.48 -22.54 19.69
C ASN A 19 0.27 -21.65 19.39
N GLN A 20 0.47 -20.53 18.70
CA GLN A 20 -0.58 -19.59 18.29
C GLN A 20 -1.53 -20.20 17.26
N ALA A 21 -1.04 -21.07 16.37
CA ALA A 21 -1.87 -21.79 15.40
C ALA A 21 -2.93 -22.70 16.06
N ARG A 22 -2.76 -23.07 17.34
CA ARG A 22 -3.79 -23.82 18.08
C ARG A 22 -5.11 -23.09 18.15
N GLU A 23 -5.10 -21.74 18.18
CA GLU A 23 -6.33 -20.95 18.16
C GLU A 23 -7.11 -21.15 16.86
N PHE A 24 -6.42 -21.23 15.72
CA PHE A 24 -7.05 -21.54 14.43
C PHE A 24 -7.65 -22.95 14.42
N TYR A 25 -6.95 -23.95 14.97
CA TYR A 25 -7.47 -25.32 15.04
C TYR A 25 -8.68 -25.45 15.97
N LYS A 26 -8.71 -24.73 17.11
CA LYS A 26 -9.86 -24.69 18.00
C LYS A 26 -11.13 -24.18 17.31
N ASN A 27 -10.98 -23.22 16.40
CA ASN A 27 -12.11 -22.61 15.70
C ASN A 27 -12.63 -23.44 14.53
N ARG A 28 -11.99 -24.56 14.16
CA ARG A 28 -12.47 -25.48 13.12
C ARG A 28 -13.81 -26.16 13.46
N LYS A 29 -14.20 -26.19 14.72
CA LYS A 29 -15.52 -26.68 15.17
C LYS A 29 -16.68 -25.80 14.68
N TYR A 30 -16.43 -24.55 14.33
CA TYR A 30 -17.43 -23.66 13.76
C TYR A 30 -17.49 -23.84 12.23
N PRO A 31 -18.69 -23.79 11.62
CA PRO A 31 -18.83 -23.84 10.18
C PRO A 31 -18.19 -22.59 9.51
N ILE A 32 -17.85 -22.74 8.25
CA ILE A 32 -17.49 -21.59 7.40
C ILE A 32 -18.81 -20.90 7.04
N ASN A 33 -18.90 -19.59 7.34
CA ASN A 33 -20.04 -18.78 6.93
C ASN A 33 -19.85 -18.36 5.45
N PRO A 34 -20.72 -18.81 4.53
CA PRO A 34 -20.60 -18.53 3.11
C PRO A 34 -20.81 -17.07 2.74
N ARG A 35 -21.30 -16.22 3.67
CA ARG A 35 -21.48 -14.78 3.48
C ARG A 35 -20.41 -13.92 4.13
N LYS A 36 -19.45 -14.54 4.82
CA LYS A 36 -18.43 -13.82 5.58
C LYS A 36 -17.17 -13.60 4.77
N ILE A 37 -16.76 -12.34 4.70
CA ILE A 37 -15.51 -11.89 4.08
C ILE A 37 -14.68 -11.15 5.13
N VAL A 38 -13.43 -11.55 5.33
CA VAL A 38 -12.52 -10.88 6.27
C VAL A 38 -11.48 -10.10 5.52
N PHE A 39 -11.38 -8.81 5.84
CA PHE A 39 -10.42 -7.88 5.30
C PHE A 39 -9.33 -7.55 6.33
N THR A 40 -8.10 -7.36 5.85
CA THR A 40 -6.99 -6.83 6.64
C THR A 40 -6.13 -5.93 5.76
N THR A 41 -5.63 -4.82 6.31
CA THR A 41 -4.68 -3.93 5.64
C THR A 41 -3.43 -3.75 6.47
N ILE A 42 -2.27 -3.94 5.85
CA ILE A 42 -0.94 -3.82 6.47
C ILE A 42 -0.92 -4.49 7.86
N GLU A 43 -1.25 -5.76 7.89
CA GLU A 43 -1.29 -6.59 9.11
C GLU A 43 -2.27 -6.09 10.21
N GLY A 44 -3.22 -5.20 9.87
CA GLY A 44 -4.18 -4.59 10.80
C GLY A 44 -3.75 -3.21 11.34
N THR A 45 -2.58 -2.73 10.99
CA THR A 45 -2.02 -1.47 11.54
C THR A 45 -2.62 -0.22 10.92
N THR A 46 -3.14 -0.30 9.69
CA THR A 46 -3.85 0.79 9.03
C THR A 46 -5.37 0.62 9.18
N GLY A 47 -6.11 1.73 9.06
CA GLY A 47 -7.57 1.73 9.09
C GLY A 47 -8.19 1.28 7.77
N PHE A 48 -9.33 1.88 7.41
CA PHE A 48 -10.08 1.61 6.20
C PHE A 48 -9.37 2.21 4.97
N SER A 49 -8.56 1.40 4.27
CA SER A 49 -7.60 1.92 3.29
C SER A 49 -7.21 0.92 2.21
N CYS A 50 -6.51 1.41 1.19
CA CYS A 50 -5.85 0.65 0.14
C CYS A 50 -6.82 -0.25 -0.67
N ASN A 51 -6.31 -1.23 -1.44
CA ASN A 51 -7.13 -2.11 -2.27
C ASN A 51 -8.32 -2.76 -1.54
N PRO A 52 -8.14 -3.31 -0.31
CA PRO A 52 -9.25 -3.92 0.41
C PRO A 52 -10.43 -2.97 0.67
N LYS A 53 -10.17 -1.67 0.90
CA LYS A 53 -11.22 -0.66 1.09
C LYS A 53 -12.15 -0.56 -0.11
N TYR A 54 -11.59 -0.39 -1.29
CA TYR A 54 -12.38 -0.17 -2.51
C TYR A 54 -13.10 -1.44 -2.95
N ILE A 55 -12.53 -2.62 -2.68
CA ILE A 55 -13.23 -3.91 -2.85
C ILE A 55 -14.42 -4.02 -1.89
N ALA A 56 -14.23 -3.65 -0.61
CA ALA A 56 -15.30 -3.69 0.38
C ALA A 56 -16.43 -2.70 0.06
N LEU A 57 -16.11 -1.49 -0.40
CA LEU A 57 -17.10 -0.50 -0.85
C LEU A 57 -17.92 -1.02 -2.04
N GLU A 58 -17.28 -1.64 -3.02
CA GLU A 58 -17.99 -2.20 -4.17
C GLU A 58 -18.90 -3.38 -3.76
N LEU A 59 -18.45 -4.24 -2.84
CA LEU A 59 -19.28 -5.31 -2.30
C LEU A 59 -20.47 -4.77 -1.49
N LEU A 60 -20.28 -3.75 -0.66
CA LEU A 60 -21.37 -3.06 0.07
C LEU A 60 -22.42 -2.49 -0.88
N ARG A 61 -21.98 -1.87 -1.98
CA ARG A 61 -22.86 -1.32 -3.00
C ARG A 61 -23.74 -2.40 -3.67
N ARG A 62 -23.17 -3.61 -3.86
CA ARG A 62 -23.85 -4.70 -4.57
C ARG A 62 -24.73 -5.55 -3.65
N ARG A 63 -24.28 -5.80 -2.39
CA ARG A 63 -24.87 -6.81 -1.53
C ARG A 63 -24.90 -6.36 -0.06
N GLN A 64 -26.12 -6.28 0.49
CA GLN A 64 -26.35 -5.90 1.87
C GLN A 64 -26.39 -7.09 2.85
N ASP A 65 -26.38 -8.32 2.33
CA ASP A 65 -26.47 -9.56 3.11
C ASP A 65 -25.11 -10.16 3.50
N LEU A 66 -24.01 -9.49 3.15
CA LEU A 66 -22.65 -9.95 3.45
C LEU A 66 -22.21 -9.53 4.87
N ASP A 67 -21.53 -10.43 5.59
CA ASP A 67 -20.79 -10.11 6.82
C ASP A 67 -19.36 -9.67 6.45
N LEU A 68 -19.20 -8.35 6.21
CA LEU A 68 -17.90 -7.75 5.91
C LEU A 68 -17.18 -7.40 7.20
N VAL A 69 -16.14 -8.15 7.52
CA VAL A 69 -15.38 -8.03 8.76
C VAL A 69 -14.02 -7.40 8.49
N TRP A 70 -13.64 -6.42 9.31
CA TRP A 70 -12.34 -5.79 9.19
C TRP A 70 -11.52 -5.98 10.47
N LEU A 71 -10.37 -6.65 10.34
CA LEU A 71 -9.40 -6.79 11.42
C LEU A 71 -8.53 -5.54 11.52
N VAL A 72 -8.57 -4.85 12.65
CA VAL A 72 -7.86 -3.59 12.89
C VAL A 72 -7.25 -3.55 14.28
N ASP A 73 -6.04 -2.98 14.41
CA ASP A 73 -5.37 -2.84 15.70
C ASP A 73 -5.93 -1.69 16.53
N ASP A 74 -6.31 -0.60 15.89
CA ASP A 74 -6.88 0.58 16.55
C ASP A 74 -8.40 0.63 16.33
N MET A 75 -9.15 0.38 17.40
CA MET A 75 -10.62 0.41 17.36
C MET A 75 -11.22 1.83 17.30
N ALA A 76 -10.41 2.89 17.46
CA ALA A 76 -10.86 4.26 17.26
C ALA A 76 -10.99 4.64 15.77
N LYS A 77 -10.38 3.87 14.87
CA LYS A 77 -10.49 4.08 13.41
C LYS A 77 -11.94 4.03 12.94
N GLU A 78 -12.27 4.90 12.00
CA GLU A 78 -13.62 5.01 11.43
C GLU A 78 -13.81 4.04 10.25
N PHE A 79 -15.00 3.46 10.17
CA PHE A 79 -15.42 2.56 9.11
C PHE A 79 -16.85 2.85 8.70
N PRO A 80 -17.22 2.67 7.43
CA PRO A 80 -18.60 2.88 6.99
C PRO A 80 -19.56 1.86 7.62
N THR A 81 -20.82 2.24 7.74
CA THR A 81 -21.91 1.33 8.11
C THR A 81 -21.92 0.11 7.17
N GLY A 82 -22.13 -1.08 7.76
CA GLY A 82 -22.08 -2.35 7.02
C GLY A 82 -20.73 -3.07 7.07
N ILE A 83 -19.68 -2.43 7.63
CA ILE A 83 -18.40 -3.08 7.90
C ILE A 83 -18.22 -3.25 9.41
N ARG A 84 -18.10 -4.50 9.84
CA ARG A 84 -17.91 -4.87 11.24
C ARG A 84 -16.44 -4.81 11.62
N LYS A 85 -16.07 -3.82 12.46
CA LYS A 85 -14.72 -3.70 13.05
C LYS A 85 -14.49 -4.77 14.09
N VAL A 86 -13.33 -5.43 14.03
CA VAL A 86 -12.89 -6.40 15.02
C VAL A 86 -11.44 -6.13 15.40
N LYS A 87 -11.19 -6.05 16.72
CA LYS A 87 -9.82 -5.90 17.25
C LYS A 87 -8.95 -7.06 16.79
N ASN A 88 -7.80 -6.78 16.18
CA ASN A 88 -6.89 -7.76 15.61
C ASN A 88 -6.04 -8.47 16.69
N THR A 89 -6.69 -9.10 17.66
CA THR A 89 -6.03 -10.02 18.61
C THR A 89 -5.85 -11.40 17.98
N LEU A 90 -4.99 -12.24 18.54
CA LEU A 90 -4.82 -13.61 18.08
C LEU A 90 -6.14 -14.40 18.07
N GLN A 91 -6.92 -14.29 19.15
CA GLN A 91 -8.18 -14.99 19.31
C GLN A 91 -9.22 -14.55 18.27
N ASN A 92 -9.41 -13.24 18.14
CA ASN A 92 -10.36 -12.67 17.18
C ASN A 92 -9.94 -13.00 15.74
N ARG A 93 -8.65 -12.78 15.41
CA ARG A 93 -8.12 -13.12 14.09
C ARG A 93 -8.30 -14.57 13.75
N ALA A 94 -8.02 -15.47 14.69
CA ALA A 94 -8.20 -16.90 14.49
C ALA A 94 -9.66 -17.27 14.29
N TYR A 95 -10.59 -16.69 15.05
CA TYR A 95 -12.03 -16.93 14.89
C TYR A 95 -12.54 -16.40 13.55
N GLU A 96 -12.30 -15.12 13.27
CA GLU A 96 -12.83 -14.47 12.08
C GLU A 96 -12.29 -15.13 10.79
N LEU A 97 -10.98 -15.37 10.71
CA LEU A 97 -10.38 -16.04 9.56
C LEU A 97 -10.81 -17.51 9.43
N SER A 98 -10.97 -18.26 10.53
CA SER A 98 -11.36 -19.67 10.46
C SER A 98 -12.81 -19.88 10.02
N THR A 99 -13.67 -18.87 10.20
CA THR A 99 -15.10 -18.94 9.90
C THR A 99 -15.53 -18.15 8.67
N ALA A 100 -14.59 -17.45 7.99
CA ALA A 100 -14.87 -16.71 6.76
C ALA A 100 -14.76 -17.61 5.52
N ALA A 101 -15.64 -17.40 4.54
CA ALA A 101 -15.50 -18.01 3.21
C ALA A 101 -14.37 -17.38 2.41
N VAL A 102 -14.19 -16.05 2.54
CA VAL A 102 -13.18 -15.30 1.78
C VAL A 102 -12.31 -14.48 2.70
N TRP A 103 -11.00 -14.47 2.43
CA TRP A 103 -10.02 -13.56 3.00
C TRP A 103 -9.55 -12.59 1.93
N VAL A 104 -9.45 -11.31 2.25
CA VAL A 104 -8.87 -10.27 1.39
C VAL A 104 -7.79 -9.55 2.16
N ASP A 105 -6.56 -9.54 1.65
CA ASP A 105 -5.43 -8.89 2.31
C ASP A 105 -4.52 -8.17 1.31
N ASN A 106 -3.79 -7.20 1.80
CA ASN A 106 -2.77 -6.49 1.04
C ASN A 106 -1.35 -6.63 1.61
N SER A 107 -1.18 -7.52 2.58
CA SER A 107 0.09 -7.84 3.24
C SER A 107 0.17 -9.35 3.53
N ARG A 108 1.35 -9.81 3.96
CA ARG A 108 1.54 -11.24 4.24
C ARG A 108 0.85 -11.65 5.53
N LYS A 109 0.20 -12.81 5.52
CA LYS A 109 -0.31 -13.44 6.74
C LYS A 109 0.84 -13.97 7.59
N GLN A 110 0.67 -13.87 8.90
CA GLN A 110 1.64 -14.35 9.87
C GLN A 110 1.72 -15.88 9.89
N LEU A 111 2.85 -16.40 10.42
CA LEU A 111 3.17 -17.83 10.44
C LEU A 111 2.16 -18.71 11.19
N GLU A 112 1.36 -18.16 12.09
CA GLU A 112 0.31 -18.87 12.80
C GLU A 112 -0.99 -19.04 12.04
N CYS A 113 -1.25 -18.22 11.01
CA CYS A 113 -2.49 -18.27 10.23
C CYS A 113 -2.66 -19.63 9.53
N ARG A 114 -3.89 -20.16 9.52
CA ARG A 114 -4.23 -21.46 8.93
C ARG A 114 -5.52 -21.36 8.13
N LYS A 115 -5.41 -21.43 6.81
CA LYS A 115 -6.56 -21.53 5.90
C LYS A 115 -7.14 -22.94 5.95
N ARG A 116 -8.45 -23.06 5.84
CA ARG A 116 -9.18 -24.35 5.76
C ARG A 116 -9.52 -24.68 4.30
N THR A 117 -9.73 -25.94 4.00
CA THR A 117 -10.40 -26.35 2.77
C THR A 117 -11.77 -25.69 2.68
N GLY A 118 -12.16 -25.22 1.51
CA GLY A 118 -13.40 -24.46 1.28
C GLY A 118 -13.29 -22.95 1.49
N GLN A 119 -12.18 -22.45 2.02
CA GLN A 119 -11.93 -20.99 2.09
C GLN A 119 -11.13 -20.50 0.88
N PHE A 120 -11.38 -19.26 0.49
CA PHE A 120 -10.68 -18.59 -0.61
C PHE A 120 -9.88 -17.40 -0.09
N TYR A 121 -8.58 -17.35 -0.40
CA TYR A 121 -7.70 -16.24 -0.04
C TYR A 121 -7.27 -15.45 -1.28
N LEU A 122 -7.77 -14.23 -1.38
CA LEU A 122 -7.44 -13.24 -2.39
C LEU A 122 -6.39 -12.28 -1.86
N GLN A 123 -5.23 -12.25 -2.48
CA GLN A 123 -4.15 -11.33 -2.17
C GLN A 123 -4.13 -10.18 -3.18
N THR A 124 -4.15 -8.93 -2.67
CA THR A 124 -4.13 -7.75 -3.53
C THR A 124 -2.77 -7.07 -3.56
N TRP A 125 -1.91 -7.40 -2.58
CA TRP A 125 -0.72 -6.64 -2.26
C TRP A 125 -1.03 -5.13 -2.10
N HIS A 126 -0.02 -4.33 -1.74
CA HIS A 126 -0.16 -2.88 -1.51
C HIS A 126 0.71 -2.03 -2.42
N ALA A 127 1.39 -2.65 -3.36
CA ALA A 127 2.14 -2.01 -4.42
C ALA A 127 1.89 -2.75 -5.72
N SER A 128 1.80 -2.01 -6.80
CA SER A 128 1.74 -2.54 -8.15
C SER A 128 3.15 -2.49 -8.78
N ILE A 129 3.36 -1.76 -9.86
CA ILE A 129 4.71 -1.47 -10.36
C ILE A 129 5.49 -0.70 -9.27
N SER A 130 6.74 -1.03 -9.05
CA SER A 130 7.54 -0.46 -7.97
C SER A 130 9.04 -0.49 -8.28
N ASN A 131 9.76 0.53 -7.82
CA ASN A 131 11.23 0.54 -7.86
C ASN A 131 11.88 -0.35 -6.79
N LYS A 132 11.12 -0.71 -5.76
CA LYS A 132 11.67 -1.42 -4.60
C LYS A 132 11.75 -2.91 -4.84
N PRO A 133 12.91 -3.55 -4.67
CA PRO A 133 13.02 -5.00 -4.64
C PRO A 133 12.32 -5.56 -3.40
N ILE A 134 11.58 -6.65 -3.59
CA ILE A 134 10.93 -7.42 -2.53
C ILE A 134 11.28 -8.90 -2.63
N GLY A 135 11.15 -9.64 -1.53
CA GLY A 135 11.42 -11.08 -1.51
C GLY A 135 12.84 -11.41 -1.97
N LEU A 136 13.00 -12.37 -2.88
CA LEU A 136 14.30 -12.81 -3.41
C LEU A 136 15.02 -11.73 -4.22
N GLN A 137 14.30 -10.76 -4.77
CA GLN A 137 14.92 -9.62 -5.46
C GLN A 137 15.85 -8.81 -4.55
N ARG A 138 15.68 -8.91 -3.22
CA ARG A 138 16.54 -8.25 -2.23
C ARG A 138 17.90 -8.95 -2.01
N GLY A 139 18.14 -10.09 -2.67
CA GLY A 139 19.38 -10.84 -2.50
C GLY A 139 19.69 -11.16 -1.03
N ALA A 140 20.92 -10.87 -0.59
CA ALA A 140 21.39 -11.15 0.77
C ALA A 140 20.62 -10.39 1.87
N SER A 141 19.97 -9.27 1.56
CA SER A 141 19.16 -8.50 2.53
C SER A 141 17.77 -9.12 2.79
N PHE A 142 17.39 -10.20 2.11
CA PHE A 142 16.17 -10.95 2.37
C PHE A 142 16.38 -11.98 3.46
N SER A 143 16.03 -11.64 4.70
CA SER A 143 16.26 -12.49 5.86
C SER A 143 15.53 -13.83 5.78
N ARG A 144 16.09 -14.87 6.41
CA ARG A 144 15.52 -16.22 6.46
C ARG A 144 14.12 -16.25 7.09
N ILE A 145 13.85 -15.44 8.11
CA ILE A 145 12.50 -15.37 8.70
C ILE A 145 11.51 -14.72 7.76
N ALA A 146 11.89 -13.66 7.04
CA ALA A 146 11.03 -13.03 6.05
C ALA A 146 10.70 -14.00 4.89
N ARG A 147 11.67 -14.82 4.48
CA ARG A 147 11.46 -15.89 3.49
C ARG A 147 10.43 -16.91 3.99
N LEU A 148 10.57 -17.41 5.22
CA LEU A 148 9.63 -18.38 5.81
C LEU A 148 8.19 -17.80 5.89
N VAL A 149 8.04 -16.54 6.28
CA VAL A 149 6.73 -15.86 6.30
C VAL A 149 6.16 -15.76 4.89
N THR A 150 6.97 -15.35 3.91
CA THR A 150 6.54 -15.21 2.52
C THR A 150 6.11 -16.56 1.93
N GLU A 151 6.89 -17.61 2.11
CA GLU A 151 6.57 -18.97 1.64
C GLU A 151 5.31 -19.53 2.31
N HIS A 152 5.10 -19.20 3.59
CA HIS A 152 3.92 -19.61 4.33
C HIS A 152 2.66 -18.94 3.77
N ASP A 153 2.71 -17.62 3.57
CA ASP A 153 1.61 -16.84 3.01
C ASP A 153 1.28 -17.30 1.58
N SER A 154 2.28 -17.38 0.71
CA SER A 154 2.13 -17.75 -0.70
C SER A 154 1.46 -19.10 -0.90
N ARG A 155 1.69 -20.07 -0.01
CA ARG A 155 1.03 -21.37 -0.05
C ARG A 155 -0.46 -21.32 0.27
N MET A 156 -0.93 -20.27 0.94
CA MET A 156 -2.35 -20.09 1.29
C MET A 156 -3.12 -19.28 0.24
N ILE A 157 -2.44 -18.47 -0.57
CA ILE A 157 -3.07 -17.63 -1.60
C ILE A 157 -3.70 -18.50 -2.68
N ASP A 158 -4.98 -18.29 -2.98
CA ASP A 158 -5.68 -18.92 -4.10
C ASP A 158 -5.65 -18.05 -5.35
N LEU A 159 -5.65 -16.73 -5.18
CA LEU A 159 -5.59 -15.76 -6.27
C LEU A 159 -4.80 -14.51 -5.86
N LEU A 160 -3.82 -14.15 -6.68
CA LEU A 160 -3.16 -12.86 -6.63
C LEU A 160 -3.76 -11.96 -7.72
N VAL A 161 -4.27 -10.80 -7.36
CA VAL A 161 -4.68 -9.80 -8.34
C VAL A 161 -3.48 -8.91 -8.70
N THR A 162 -3.40 -8.57 -9.99
CA THR A 162 -2.29 -7.80 -10.56
C THR A 162 -2.83 -6.68 -11.45
N ASN A 163 -1.99 -5.71 -11.78
CA ASN A 163 -2.36 -4.64 -12.71
C ASN A 163 -1.53 -4.63 -14.00
N SER A 164 -0.54 -5.51 -14.11
CA SER A 164 0.37 -5.49 -15.25
C SER A 164 1.08 -6.83 -15.41
N LYS A 165 1.58 -7.09 -16.62
CA LYS A 165 2.46 -8.23 -16.86
C LYS A 165 3.75 -8.13 -16.06
N TRP A 166 4.26 -6.91 -15.91
CA TRP A 166 5.45 -6.67 -15.11
C TRP A 166 5.27 -7.20 -13.66
N VAL A 167 4.12 -6.94 -13.02
CA VAL A 167 3.83 -7.46 -11.67
C VAL A 167 3.74 -8.98 -11.67
N GLU A 168 3.12 -9.59 -12.70
CA GLU A 168 3.01 -11.04 -12.83
C GLU A 168 4.40 -11.71 -12.92
N GLU A 169 5.29 -11.14 -13.73
CA GLU A 169 6.67 -11.64 -13.91
C GLU A 169 7.50 -11.49 -12.62
N HIS A 170 7.25 -10.45 -11.83
CA HIS A 170 7.99 -10.19 -10.59
C HIS A 170 7.41 -10.89 -9.35
N ALA A 171 6.17 -11.39 -9.41
CA ALA A 171 5.50 -12.01 -8.28
C ALA A 171 6.20 -13.29 -7.78
N ALA A 172 6.76 -14.08 -8.68
CA ALA A 172 7.50 -15.30 -8.34
C ALA A 172 8.71 -15.02 -7.44
N LEU A 173 9.46 -13.96 -7.73
CA LEU A 173 10.62 -13.55 -6.94
C LEU A 173 10.22 -12.68 -5.74
N GLY A 174 9.29 -11.77 -5.92
CA GLY A 174 8.88 -10.79 -4.91
C GLY A 174 8.04 -11.41 -3.80
N LEU A 175 7.04 -12.17 -4.16
CA LEU A 175 6.09 -12.79 -3.24
C LEU A 175 6.30 -14.30 -3.09
N LEU A 176 7.24 -14.89 -3.80
CA LEU A 176 7.45 -16.36 -3.89
C LEU A 176 6.14 -17.07 -4.28
N TYR A 177 5.38 -16.45 -5.17
CA TYR A 177 4.06 -16.92 -5.57
C TYR A 177 4.07 -17.43 -7.01
N HIS A 178 3.60 -18.66 -7.20
CA HIS A 178 3.54 -19.35 -8.49
C HIS A 178 2.12 -19.83 -8.84
N GLY A 179 1.12 -19.38 -8.08
CA GLY A 179 -0.27 -19.77 -8.26
C GLY A 179 -1.01 -18.92 -9.30
N LYS A 180 -2.33 -18.92 -9.21
CA LYS A 180 -3.20 -18.18 -10.14
C LYS A 180 -3.06 -16.67 -9.96
N MET A 181 -2.90 -15.95 -11.06
CA MET A 181 -2.91 -14.49 -11.10
C MET A 181 -4.04 -14.02 -12.02
N LEU A 182 -4.60 -12.86 -11.70
CA LEU A 182 -5.63 -12.24 -12.52
C LEU A 182 -5.34 -10.74 -12.66
N ARG A 183 -5.14 -10.30 -13.88
CA ARG A 183 -4.89 -8.90 -14.20
C ARG A 183 -6.20 -8.12 -14.20
N THR A 184 -6.55 -7.59 -13.02
CA THR A 184 -7.77 -6.81 -12.80
C THR A 184 -7.56 -5.31 -12.91
N GLY A 185 -6.35 -4.83 -12.66
CA GLY A 185 -6.04 -3.50 -12.17
C GLY A 185 -5.99 -3.48 -10.64
N SER A 186 -5.72 -2.31 -10.08
CA SER A 186 -5.62 -2.05 -8.64
C SER A 186 -6.89 -1.37 -8.13
N ALA A 187 -7.62 -1.99 -7.22
CA ALA A 187 -8.90 -1.46 -6.72
C ALA A 187 -8.80 -0.03 -6.16
N ARG A 188 -7.68 0.31 -5.50
CA ARG A 188 -7.44 1.65 -4.98
C ARG A 188 -7.28 2.72 -6.08
N VAL A 189 -6.82 2.31 -7.27
CA VAL A 189 -6.62 3.21 -8.41
C VAL A 189 -7.96 3.58 -9.05
N ASP A 190 -8.98 2.74 -8.93
CA ASP A 190 -10.32 3.04 -9.43
C ASP A 190 -10.85 4.38 -8.90
N ALA A 191 -10.66 4.65 -7.61
CA ALA A 191 -11.08 5.92 -7.01
C ALA A 191 -10.30 7.12 -7.55
N LEU A 192 -9.00 6.95 -7.80
CA LEU A 192 -8.16 7.98 -8.40
C LEU A 192 -8.57 8.33 -9.82
N LEU A 193 -9.07 7.35 -10.59
CA LEU A 193 -9.48 7.53 -11.98
C LEU A 193 -10.94 8.01 -12.09
N ASN A 194 -11.84 7.51 -11.24
CA ASN A 194 -13.28 7.71 -11.39
C ASN A 194 -13.89 8.72 -10.42
N ASP A 195 -13.26 8.97 -9.26
CA ASP A 195 -13.84 9.77 -8.16
C ASP A 195 -12.88 10.87 -7.66
N ARG A 196 -11.91 11.24 -8.47
CA ARG A 196 -10.85 12.20 -8.10
C ARG A 196 -11.40 13.53 -7.60
N GLU A 197 -12.40 14.08 -8.28
CA GLU A 197 -13.02 15.37 -7.93
C GLU A 197 -13.65 15.32 -6.52
N ASN A 198 -14.29 14.22 -6.16
CA ASN A 198 -14.87 14.05 -4.82
C ASN A 198 -13.75 13.89 -3.75
N LEU A 199 -12.68 13.14 -4.05
CA LEU A 199 -11.50 13.02 -3.16
C LEU A 199 -10.87 14.40 -2.93
N ARG A 200 -10.70 15.19 -3.99
CA ARG A 200 -10.16 16.55 -3.96
C ARG A 200 -11.04 17.47 -3.11
N ARG A 201 -12.35 17.47 -3.35
CA ARG A 201 -13.30 18.27 -2.57
C ARG A 201 -13.25 17.93 -1.09
N LYS A 202 -13.34 16.65 -0.72
CA LYS A 202 -13.29 16.19 0.69
C LYS A 202 -12.00 16.60 1.38
N PHE A 203 -10.86 16.47 0.71
CA PHE A 203 -9.57 16.87 1.25
C PHE A 203 -9.52 18.39 1.49
N ARG A 204 -9.97 19.20 0.52
CA ARG A 204 -10.03 20.66 0.64
C ARG A 204 -10.95 21.11 1.78
N GLU A 205 -12.15 20.55 1.87
CA GLU A 205 -13.09 20.83 2.96
C GLU A 205 -12.46 20.52 4.34
N LYS A 206 -11.79 19.38 4.45
CA LYS A 206 -11.14 18.95 5.70
C LYS A 206 -10.02 19.90 6.16
N TYR A 207 -9.25 20.42 5.23
CA TYR A 207 -8.08 21.27 5.53
C TYR A 207 -8.34 22.76 5.28
N GLY A 208 -9.57 23.17 4.96
CA GLY A 208 -9.95 24.56 4.76
C GLY A 208 -9.27 25.21 3.54
N LEU A 209 -9.03 24.45 2.47
CA LEU A 209 -8.39 24.93 1.25
C LEU A 209 -9.43 25.40 0.22
N THR A 210 -9.15 26.52 -0.41
CA THR A 210 -9.93 27.06 -1.53
C THR A 210 -9.59 26.34 -2.86
N ASP A 211 -10.45 26.46 -3.87
CA ASP A 211 -10.31 25.71 -5.13
C ASP A 211 -9.14 26.18 -6.00
N ASP A 212 -8.69 27.42 -5.82
CA ASP A 212 -7.56 28.02 -6.55
C ASP A 212 -6.18 27.59 -6.04
N VAL A 213 -6.10 27.00 -4.82
CA VAL A 213 -4.86 26.50 -4.25
C VAL A 213 -4.48 25.15 -4.87
N LYS A 214 -3.27 25.05 -5.38
CA LYS A 214 -2.68 23.80 -5.89
C LYS A 214 -1.96 23.05 -4.78
N ILE A 215 -1.98 21.71 -4.87
CA ILE A 215 -1.47 20.81 -3.84
C ILE A 215 -0.29 20.01 -4.41
N ALA A 216 0.88 20.13 -3.79
CA ALA A 216 2.00 19.23 -4.03
C ALA A 216 2.15 18.27 -2.85
N MET A 217 2.05 16.97 -3.11
CA MET A 217 2.20 15.93 -2.08
C MET A 217 3.66 15.49 -1.99
N TYR A 218 4.24 15.50 -0.79
CA TYR A 218 5.55 14.92 -0.50
C TYR A 218 5.40 13.66 0.33
N ALA A 219 5.76 12.50 -0.22
CA ALA A 219 5.58 11.20 0.44
C ALA A 219 6.83 10.33 0.31
N PRO A 220 7.83 10.51 1.18
CA PRO A 220 9.07 9.74 1.14
C PRO A 220 8.89 8.32 1.65
N THR A 221 9.74 7.41 1.17
CA THR A 221 9.85 6.04 1.65
C THR A 221 10.41 5.98 3.07
N PHE A 222 9.88 5.05 3.85
CA PHE A 222 10.46 4.68 5.15
C PHE A 222 11.88 4.09 4.99
N ARG A 223 12.81 4.49 5.86
CA ARG A 223 14.18 3.95 5.94
C ARG A 223 14.27 2.91 7.07
N SER A 224 14.82 1.73 6.78
CA SER A 224 14.77 0.57 7.68
C SER A 224 15.71 0.65 8.88
N GLY A 225 16.75 1.48 8.84
CA GLY A 225 17.62 1.74 9.99
C GLY A 225 16.90 2.32 11.21
N SER A 226 15.61 2.65 11.05
CA SER A 226 14.73 3.18 12.09
C SER A 226 13.78 2.14 12.71
N GLN A 227 13.88 0.85 12.36
CA GLN A 227 13.06 -0.21 13.00
C GLN A 227 13.60 -0.56 14.38
N GLY A 228 13.04 0.06 15.41
CA GLY A 228 13.08 -0.52 16.76
C GLY A 228 13.69 0.29 17.88
N THR A 229 14.64 1.14 17.67
CA THR A 229 15.18 2.03 18.70
C THR A 229 15.78 3.26 18.04
N ASP A 230 15.39 4.41 18.53
CA ASP A 230 16.03 5.71 18.24
C ASP A 230 16.16 6.14 16.77
N ARG A 231 15.25 6.99 16.44
CA ARG A 231 15.28 8.14 15.51
C ARG A 231 16.54 8.24 14.65
N ASN A 232 16.32 8.32 13.36
CA ASN A 232 17.34 8.90 12.51
C ASN A 232 17.17 10.44 12.54
N PRO A 233 17.93 11.20 13.36
CA PRO A 233 17.91 12.67 13.33
C PRO A 233 18.34 13.21 11.97
N GLU A 234 19.09 12.44 11.18
CA GLU A 234 19.54 12.77 9.84
C GLU A 234 18.40 12.89 8.83
N MET A 235 17.29 12.18 9.03
CA MET A 235 16.16 12.29 8.13
C MET A 235 15.46 13.66 8.25
N GLN A 236 15.44 14.25 9.42
CA GLN A 236 14.93 15.61 9.65
C GLN A 236 15.77 16.65 8.90
N ASN A 237 17.09 16.43 8.78
CA ASN A 237 18.03 17.30 8.10
C ASN A 237 18.02 17.12 6.56
N LYS A 238 17.36 16.08 6.05
CA LYS A 238 17.31 15.74 4.61
C LYS A 238 15.92 15.91 3.99
N LEU A 239 14.96 16.50 4.70
CA LEU A 239 13.70 16.93 4.08
C LEU A 239 14.00 18.00 3.02
N PRO A 240 13.21 18.05 1.92
CA PRO A 240 13.37 19.12 0.96
C PRO A 240 13.14 20.49 1.63
N ASP A 241 13.81 21.50 1.14
CA ASP A 241 13.50 22.88 1.46
C ASP A 241 12.11 23.20 0.86
N PHE A 242 11.11 23.26 1.71
CA PHE A 242 9.72 23.41 1.29
C PHE A 242 9.43 24.75 0.62
N ASP A 243 10.10 25.84 1.03
CA ASP A 243 9.91 27.16 0.42
C ASP A 243 10.50 27.19 -1.00
N ARG A 244 11.68 26.63 -1.20
CA ARG A 244 12.29 26.47 -2.52
C ARG A 244 11.47 25.57 -3.42
N LEU A 245 10.96 24.44 -2.89
CA LEU A 245 10.10 23.51 -3.63
C LEU A 245 8.84 24.23 -4.12
N LYS A 246 8.17 24.95 -3.21
CA LYS A 246 6.97 25.74 -3.51
C LYS A 246 7.26 26.78 -4.59
N SER A 247 8.33 27.56 -4.43
CA SER A 247 8.72 28.60 -5.41
C SER A 247 8.96 28.02 -6.81
N SER A 248 9.60 26.85 -6.93
CA SER A 248 9.82 26.20 -8.21
C SER A 248 8.52 25.69 -8.85
N LEU A 249 7.58 25.17 -8.04
CA LEU A 249 6.24 24.77 -8.51
C LEU A 249 5.43 25.98 -8.99
N GLU A 250 5.44 27.09 -8.25
CA GLU A 250 4.78 28.35 -8.61
C GLU A 250 5.35 28.91 -9.93
N LYS A 251 6.67 28.91 -10.06
CA LYS A 251 7.35 29.36 -11.28
C LYS A 251 6.98 28.53 -12.50
N ARG A 252 6.91 27.18 -12.36
CA ARG A 252 6.66 26.30 -13.49
C ARG A 252 5.18 26.18 -13.84
N PHE A 253 4.31 26.06 -12.85
CA PHE A 253 2.90 25.72 -13.04
C PHE A 253 1.95 26.88 -12.73
N GLY A 254 2.44 28.00 -12.17
CA GLY A 254 1.65 29.15 -11.73
C GLY A 254 0.75 28.83 -10.54
N GLY A 255 0.02 29.84 -10.06
CA GLY A 255 -0.93 29.73 -8.95
C GLY A 255 -0.27 29.66 -7.58
N VAL A 256 -1.08 29.52 -6.54
CA VAL A 256 -0.66 29.38 -5.15
C VAL A 256 -0.57 27.90 -4.80
N TRP A 257 0.54 27.50 -4.17
CA TRP A 257 0.77 26.09 -3.81
C TRP A 257 0.81 25.90 -2.30
N VAL A 258 0.27 24.77 -1.86
CA VAL A 258 0.44 24.22 -0.51
C VAL A 258 1.13 22.85 -0.62
N LEU A 259 2.00 22.57 0.34
CA LEU A 259 2.68 21.27 0.41
C LEU A 259 1.95 20.37 1.40
N VAL A 260 1.66 19.16 0.99
CA VAL A 260 1.04 18.12 1.83
C VAL A 260 2.08 17.06 2.14
N LEU A 261 2.46 16.99 3.40
CA LEU A 261 3.40 15.99 3.89
C LEU A 261 2.65 14.69 4.23
N ARG A 262 3.12 13.59 3.68
CA ARG A 262 2.55 12.27 3.93
C ARG A 262 3.65 11.28 4.32
N LEU A 263 4.01 11.27 5.57
CA LEU A 263 5.03 10.37 6.10
C LEU A 263 4.46 8.97 6.35
N HIS A 264 5.36 7.99 6.37
CA HIS A 264 4.99 6.64 6.80
C HIS A 264 4.55 6.66 8.26
N PRO A 265 3.49 5.93 8.68
CA PRO A 265 2.96 5.94 10.05
C PRO A 265 4.00 5.69 11.14
N GLN A 266 5.05 4.91 10.86
CA GLN A 266 6.14 4.66 11.81
C GLN A 266 7.05 5.88 12.04
N LEU A 267 7.04 6.87 11.15
CA LEU A 267 7.81 8.12 11.30
C LEU A 267 7.02 9.22 12.02
N THR A 268 5.70 9.13 12.01
CA THR A 268 4.78 10.18 12.51
C THR A 268 4.84 10.34 14.03
N VAL A 269 5.33 9.33 14.75
CA VAL A 269 5.09 9.24 16.19
C VAL A 269 5.93 10.21 17.02
N ARG A 270 7.01 10.83 16.52
CA ARG A 270 7.92 11.49 17.48
C ARG A 270 8.54 12.86 17.16
N HIS A 271 8.73 13.36 15.95
CA HIS A 271 9.58 14.57 15.79
C HIS A 271 9.30 15.60 14.68
N ILE A 272 8.54 15.28 13.65
CA ILE A 272 8.40 16.22 12.52
C ILE A 272 7.25 17.20 12.74
N SER A 273 6.21 16.78 13.42
CA SER A 273 5.03 17.61 13.72
C SER A 273 5.31 18.85 14.61
N ALA A 274 6.36 18.84 15.40
CA ALA A 274 6.66 19.95 16.28
C ALA A 274 7.43 21.12 15.61
N GLY A 275 8.06 20.88 14.46
CA GLY A 275 8.87 21.88 13.76
C GLY A 275 8.33 22.35 12.41
N ILE A 276 7.44 21.57 11.78
CA ILE A 276 6.93 21.85 10.43
C ILE A 276 5.45 22.28 10.47
N ALA A 277 4.65 21.72 11.36
CA ALA A 277 3.25 22.09 11.55
C ALA A 277 3.14 23.29 12.48
N GLY A 278 3.56 24.45 12.02
CA GLY A 278 3.44 25.70 12.77
C GLY A 278 2.27 26.54 12.28
N GLY A 279 1.23 26.67 13.07
CA GLY A 279 0.27 27.78 13.00
C GLY A 279 -0.63 27.89 11.75
N ALA A 280 -1.67 28.69 11.86
CA ALA A 280 -2.70 28.94 10.84
C ALA A 280 -2.20 29.54 9.49
N ASN A 281 -0.90 29.80 9.35
CA ASN A 281 -0.26 30.34 8.15
C ASN A 281 0.83 29.42 7.58
N SER A 282 0.88 28.15 7.99
CA SER A 282 1.88 27.21 7.46
C SER A 282 1.56 26.85 6.01
N SER A 283 2.54 27.00 5.13
CA SER A 283 2.46 26.50 3.74
C SER A 283 2.55 24.98 3.62
N VAL A 284 2.62 24.24 4.75
CA VAL A 284 2.74 22.80 4.84
C VAL A 284 1.64 22.20 5.69
N ILE A 285 0.91 21.23 5.15
CA ILE A 285 -0.13 20.44 5.82
C ILE A 285 0.42 19.05 6.12
N ASP A 286 0.35 18.61 7.37
CA ASP A 286 0.69 17.24 7.74
C ASP A 286 -0.56 16.32 7.64
N ALA A 287 -0.63 15.54 6.56
CA ALA A 287 -1.64 14.51 6.33
C ALA A 287 -1.16 13.09 6.68
N SER A 288 -0.08 12.95 7.46
CA SER A 288 0.52 11.64 7.77
C SER A 288 -0.38 10.74 8.61
N ARG A 289 -1.42 11.30 9.24
CA ARG A 289 -2.40 10.54 10.03
C ARG A 289 -3.62 10.08 9.24
N GLU A 290 -3.76 10.49 7.98
CA GLU A 290 -4.86 10.01 7.14
C GLU A 290 -4.70 8.50 6.93
N ASP A 291 -5.81 7.74 6.98
CA ASP A 291 -5.75 6.29 6.84
C ASP A 291 -5.46 5.86 5.41
N ASP A 292 -6.09 6.52 4.44
CA ASP A 292 -5.96 6.14 3.03
C ASP A 292 -5.07 7.10 2.24
N MET A 293 -3.98 6.55 1.71
CA MET A 293 -3.05 7.26 0.85
C MET A 293 -3.70 7.79 -0.42
N CYS A 294 -4.65 7.05 -1.00
CA CYS A 294 -5.31 7.45 -2.24
C CYS A 294 -6.23 8.66 -2.05
N GLU A 295 -6.84 8.83 -0.86
CA GLU A 295 -7.63 10.04 -0.57
C GLU A 295 -6.78 11.30 -0.57
N THR A 296 -5.58 11.23 0.02
CA THR A 296 -4.62 12.34 -0.02
C THR A 296 -4.09 12.57 -1.44
N LEU A 297 -3.70 11.48 -2.13
CA LEU A 297 -3.14 11.56 -3.47
C LEU A 297 -4.13 12.08 -4.51
N GLY A 298 -5.42 11.72 -4.38
CA GLY A 298 -6.48 12.21 -5.27
C GLY A 298 -6.64 13.73 -5.26
N ALA A 299 -6.26 14.38 -4.16
CA ALA A 299 -6.29 15.83 -4.03
C ALA A 299 -5.08 16.55 -4.66
N ALA A 300 -3.98 15.84 -4.93
CA ALA A 300 -2.73 16.44 -5.38
C ALA A 300 -2.77 16.91 -6.84
N ASP A 301 -1.99 17.96 -7.13
CA ASP A 301 -1.73 18.48 -8.48
C ASP A 301 -0.31 18.13 -8.95
N ALA A 302 0.60 17.81 -8.02
CA ALA A 302 1.93 17.28 -8.30
C ALA A 302 2.37 16.35 -7.17
N MET A 303 3.31 15.48 -7.46
CA MET A 303 3.89 14.53 -6.50
C MET A 303 5.39 14.67 -6.44
N VAL A 304 5.92 14.79 -5.22
CA VAL A 304 7.35 14.63 -4.94
C VAL A 304 7.54 13.44 -4.04
N THR A 305 8.36 12.50 -4.43
CA THR A 305 8.62 11.28 -3.67
C THR A 305 10.06 10.80 -3.89
N ASP A 306 10.38 9.60 -3.47
CA ASP A 306 11.67 8.96 -3.71
C ASP A 306 11.49 7.62 -4.47
N TYR A 307 11.77 6.49 -3.83
CA TYR A 307 11.65 5.14 -4.41
C TYR A 307 10.26 4.52 -4.22
N SER A 308 9.29 5.30 -3.75
CA SER A 308 7.96 4.83 -3.39
C SER A 308 7.12 4.42 -4.60
N ALA A 309 6.38 3.32 -4.49
CA ALA A 309 5.42 2.88 -5.51
C ALA A 309 4.29 3.90 -5.75
N ILE A 310 4.07 4.85 -4.83
CA ILE A 310 3.07 5.93 -5.00
C ILE A 310 3.37 6.82 -6.20
N ALA A 311 4.63 6.88 -6.66
CA ALA A 311 5.01 7.56 -7.90
C ALA A 311 4.20 7.05 -9.10
N PHE A 312 4.01 5.73 -9.17
CA PHE A 312 3.23 5.10 -10.23
C PHE A 312 1.73 5.36 -10.06
N ASP A 313 1.20 5.32 -8.82
CA ASP A 313 -0.21 5.64 -8.56
C ASP A 313 -0.53 7.10 -8.97
N ALA A 314 0.37 8.06 -8.68
CA ALA A 314 0.26 9.44 -9.14
C ALA A 314 0.31 9.55 -10.67
N ALA A 315 1.20 8.80 -11.29
CA ALA A 315 1.39 8.78 -12.73
C ALA A 315 0.19 8.18 -13.49
N TYR A 316 -0.56 7.23 -12.89
CA TYR A 316 -1.81 6.72 -13.49
C TYR A 316 -2.86 7.83 -13.66
N MET A 317 -2.86 8.85 -12.81
CA MET A 317 -3.69 10.06 -12.95
C MET A 317 -3.08 11.10 -13.91
N GLY A 318 -1.89 10.86 -14.46
CA GLY A 318 -1.15 11.83 -15.27
C GLY A 318 -0.56 13.00 -14.47
N LEU A 319 -0.44 12.89 -13.15
CA LEU A 319 0.18 13.93 -12.33
C LEU A 319 1.68 14.05 -12.65
N PRO A 320 2.26 15.27 -12.65
CA PRO A 320 3.70 15.46 -12.61
C PRO A 320 4.30 14.77 -11.37
N VAL A 321 5.27 13.89 -11.58
CA VAL A 321 5.98 13.18 -10.52
C VAL A 321 7.45 13.55 -10.58
N PHE A 322 8.02 13.93 -9.45
CA PHE A 322 9.43 14.25 -9.28
C PHE A 322 10.02 13.36 -8.19
N GLN A 323 11.22 12.80 -8.45
CA GLN A 323 11.88 11.94 -7.49
C GLN A 323 13.06 12.67 -6.82
N TYR A 324 12.96 12.86 -5.50
CA TYR A 324 14.03 13.41 -4.67
C TYR A 324 14.75 12.25 -3.97
N VAL A 325 15.89 11.84 -4.53
CA VAL A 325 16.62 10.61 -4.15
C VAL A 325 17.97 10.96 -3.50
N TYR A 326 17.95 11.83 -2.53
CA TYR A 326 19.12 12.41 -1.84
C TYR A 326 20.10 11.39 -1.22
N ASP A 327 19.67 10.16 -1.04
CA ASP A 327 20.42 9.06 -0.42
C ASP A 327 20.54 7.83 -1.36
N LEU A 328 20.60 8.06 -2.67
CA LEU A 328 20.52 7.00 -3.68
C LEU A 328 21.55 5.89 -3.46
N GLN A 329 22.80 6.23 -3.17
CA GLN A 329 23.87 5.25 -2.96
C GLN A 329 23.65 4.44 -1.67
N ASP A 330 23.28 5.09 -0.58
CA ASP A 330 22.97 4.44 0.70
C ASP A 330 21.77 3.50 0.56
N TYR A 331 20.72 3.97 -0.15
CA TYR A 331 19.53 3.17 -0.39
C TYR A 331 19.82 1.92 -1.22
N ILE A 332 20.62 2.04 -2.28
CA ILE A 332 21.07 0.89 -3.09
C ILE A 332 21.95 -0.03 -2.23
N GLY A 333 22.86 0.51 -1.42
CA GLY A 333 23.69 -0.27 -0.49
C GLY A 333 22.86 -1.12 0.48
N GLU A 334 21.76 -0.57 1.00
CA GLU A 334 20.85 -1.26 1.92
C GLU A 334 19.92 -2.26 1.22
N ARG A 335 19.41 -1.93 0.02
CA ARG A 335 18.37 -2.69 -0.69
C ARG A 335 18.89 -3.61 -1.79
N GLY A 336 20.13 -3.43 -2.19
CA GLY A 336 20.81 -4.19 -3.24
C GLY A 336 20.74 -3.52 -4.60
N HIS A 337 19.57 -3.11 -5.07
CA HIS A 337 19.36 -2.43 -6.35
C HIS A 337 17.96 -1.81 -6.43
N LEU A 338 17.70 -1.08 -7.50
CA LEU A 338 16.36 -0.66 -7.92
C LEU A 338 15.89 -1.55 -9.07
N LEU A 339 14.58 -1.78 -9.18
CA LEU A 339 13.98 -2.60 -10.25
C LEU A 339 13.91 -1.86 -11.60
N PHE A 340 13.96 -0.55 -11.57
CA PHE A 340 14.09 0.31 -12.74
C PHE A 340 15.31 1.21 -12.61
N ASP A 341 15.95 1.48 -13.72
CA ASP A 341 16.92 2.57 -13.86
C ASP A 341 16.15 3.91 -13.81
N LEU A 342 16.45 4.78 -12.84
CA LEU A 342 15.76 6.05 -12.68
C LEU A 342 15.86 6.93 -13.93
N ALA A 343 17.00 6.87 -14.65
CA ALA A 343 17.22 7.64 -15.88
C ALA A 343 16.32 7.18 -17.05
N LYS A 344 15.72 5.99 -16.94
CA LYS A 344 14.81 5.41 -17.96
C LYS A 344 13.34 5.54 -17.56
N LEU A 345 13.05 6.07 -16.36
CA LEU A 345 11.70 6.39 -15.97
C LEU A 345 11.32 7.79 -16.47
N PRO A 346 10.05 8.04 -16.76
CA PRO A 346 9.60 9.37 -17.16
C PRO A 346 9.60 10.39 -16.03
N PHE A 347 9.97 9.98 -14.81
CA PHE A 347 9.99 10.80 -13.60
C PHE A 347 11.32 11.57 -13.50
N PRO A 348 11.36 12.91 -13.66
CA PRO A 348 12.56 13.66 -13.37
C PRO A 348 13.05 13.39 -11.95
N TYR A 349 14.35 13.12 -11.78
CA TYR A 349 14.94 12.84 -10.47
C TYR A 349 16.14 13.72 -10.15
N ALA A 350 16.41 13.91 -8.88
CA ALA A 350 17.57 14.64 -8.40
C ALA A 350 18.01 14.12 -7.01
N GLU A 351 19.33 14.16 -6.78
CA GLU A 351 19.95 13.85 -5.48
C GLU A 351 20.11 15.11 -4.62
N GLU A 352 20.15 16.29 -5.24
CA GLU A 352 20.32 17.58 -4.58
C GLU A 352 19.08 18.46 -4.75
N MET A 353 18.82 19.31 -3.75
CA MET A 353 17.67 20.22 -3.77
C MET A 353 17.68 21.17 -4.98
N GLU A 354 18.86 21.67 -5.34
CA GLU A 354 19.03 22.52 -6.53
C GLU A 354 18.67 21.78 -7.82
N GLY A 355 19.07 20.52 -7.94
CA GLY A 355 18.71 19.66 -9.06
C GLY A 355 17.20 19.43 -9.13
N LEU A 356 16.54 19.21 -7.98
CA LEU A 356 15.08 19.05 -7.90
C LEU A 356 14.36 20.32 -8.38
N CYS A 357 14.77 21.49 -7.92
CA CYS A 357 14.20 22.77 -8.36
C CYS A 357 14.33 22.93 -9.87
N ARG A 358 15.53 22.70 -10.44
CA ARG A 358 15.74 22.76 -11.90
C ARG A 358 14.86 21.75 -12.65
N ALA A 359 14.73 20.53 -12.14
CA ALA A 359 13.89 19.49 -12.75
C ALA A 359 12.41 19.89 -12.79
N ILE A 360 11.91 20.54 -11.74
CA ILE A 360 10.54 21.06 -11.68
C ILE A 360 10.37 22.20 -12.69
N GLU A 361 11.28 23.18 -12.69
CA GLU A 361 11.20 24.35 -13.56
C GLU A 361 11.31 23.99 -15.05
N ALA A 362 12.10 22.97 -15.38
CA ALA A 362 12.30 22.48 -16.75
C ALA A 362 11.27 21.39 -17.16
N PHE A 363 10.27 21.07 -16.34
CA PHE A 363 9.34 19.97 -16.60
C PHE A 363 8.62 20.13 -17.96
N ASP A 364 8.77 19.14 -18.82
CA ASP A 364 8.07 19.04 -20.10
C ASP A 364 6.91 18.04 -20.00
N ALA A 365 5.69 18.56 -19.99
CA ALA A 365 4.47 17.78 -19.88
C ALA A 365 4.21 16.86 -21.10
N THR A 366 4.74 17.22 -22.28
CA THR A 366 4.59 16.42 -23.50
C THR A 366 5.52 15.22 -23.48
N ALA A 367 6.81 15.45 -23.22
CA ALA A 367 7.80 14.38 -23.06
C ALA A 367 7.43 13.44 -21.91
N TYR A 368 6.93 13.99 -20.79
CA TYR A 368 6.45 13.20 -19.66
C TYR A 368 5.30 12.26 -20.04
N ARG A 369 4.26 12.76 -20.70
CA ARG A 369 3.13 11.92 -21.15
C ARG A 369 3.55 10.84 -22.14
N GLN A 370 4.45 11.16 -23.06
CA GLN A 370 5.00 10.18 -23.99
C GLN A 370 5.76 9.09 -23.23
N GLY A 371 6.64 9.45 -22.30
CA GLY A 371 7.39 8.48 -21.48
C GLY A 371 6.48 7.61 -20.62
N LEU A 372 5.36 8.15 -20.10
CA LEU A 372 4.35 7.33 -19.41
C LEU A 372 3.70 6.32 -20.35
N GLN A 373 3.31 6.73 -21.56
CA GLN A 373 2.71 5.81 -22.54
C GLN A 373 3.66 4.65 -22.88
N GLU A 374 4.94 4.96 -23.12
CA GLU A 374 5.98 3.95 -23.38
C GLU A 374 6.15 2.98 -22.18
N LEU A 375 6.17 3.52 -20.95
CA LEU A 375 6.24 2.72 -19.72
C LEU A 375 5.02 1.81 -19.57
N TRP A 376 3.81 2.32 -19.81
CA TRP A 376 2.57 1.54 -19.71
C TRP A 376 2.49 0.44 -20.77
N GLN A 377 2.93 0.71 -21.98
CA GLN A 377 3.04 -0.30 -23.04
C GLN A 377 4.04 -1.39 -22.67
N LYS A 378 5.25 -0.99 -22.25
CA LYS A 378 6.32 -1.92 -21.85
C LYS A 378 5.93 -2.83 -20.68
N THR A 379 5.15 -2.32 -19.73
CA THR A 379 4.71 -3.08 -18.55
C THR A 379 3.39 -3.83 -18.78
N GLU A 380 2.75 -3.65 -19.95
CA GLU A 380 1.39 -4.14 -20.24
C GLU A 380 0.42 -3.79 -19.09
N LEU A 381 0.40 -2.51 -18.75
CA LEU A 381 -0.43 -1.98 -17.67
C LEU A 381 -1.93 -2.11 -18.01
N LYS A 382 -2.73 -2.46 -16.99
CA LYS A 382 -4.19 -2.46 -17.03
C LYS A 382 -4.73 -1.70 -15.83
N GLU A 383 -4.91 -0.40 -16.00
CA GLU A 383 -5.61 0.46 -15.03
C GLU A 383 -6.69 1.25 -15.80
N ASP A 384 -7.94 0.83 -15.64
CA ASP A 384 -9.09 1.36 -16.40
C ASP A 384 -10.28 1.74 -15.50
N GLY A 385 -10.05 1.85 -14.19
CA GLY A 385 -11.06 2.23 -13.22
C GLY A 385 -12.14 1.17 -12.94
N ARG A 386 -11.88 -0.11 -13.25
CA ARG A 386 -12.85 -1.21 -13.12
C ARG A 386 -12.33 -2.41 -12.31
N ALA A 387 -11.23 -2.22 -11.59
CA ALA A 387 -10.58 -3.30 -10.84
C ALA A 387 -11.47 -3.80 -9.69
N SER A 388 -12.07 -2.89 -8.92
CA SER A 388 -12.96 -3.23 -7.80
C SER A 388 -14.14 -4.09 -8.25
N ALA A 389 -14.74 -3.72 -9.39
CA ALA A 389 -15.87 -4.46 -9.97
C ALA A 389 -15.47 -5.89 -10.38
N ARG A 390 -14.34 -6.05 -11.08
CA ARG A 390 -13.83 -7.37 -11.49
C ARG A 390 -13.47 -8.26 -10.29
N ILE A 391 -12.89 -7.67 -9.26
CA ILE A 391 -12.53 -8.40 -8.05
C ILE A 391 -13.78 -8.82 -7.28
N ALA A 392 -14.79 -7.95 -7.20
CA ALA A 392 -16.09 -8.27 -6.60
C ALA A 392 -16.78 -9.42 -7.35
N ASP A 393 -16.74 -9.44 -8.69
CA ASP A 393 -17.28 -10.55 -9.50
C ASP A 393 -16.65 -11.90 -9.12
N VAL A 394 -15.32 -11.92 -8.93
CA VAL A 394 -14.60 -13.14 -8.50
C VAL A 394 -15.02 -13.57 -7.10
N ILE A 395 -15.12 -12.63 -6.16
CA ILE A 395 -15.53 -12.91 -4.78
C ILE A 395 -16.95 -13.46 -4.77
N GLU A 396 -17.89 -12.81 -5.45
CA GLU A 396 -19.30 -13.28 -5.51
C GLU A 396 -19.43 -14.66 -6.16
N ALA A 397 -18.64 -14.98 -7.19
CA ALA A 397 -18.60 -16.31 -7.77
C ALA A 397 -18.18 -17.35 -6.74
N ARG A 398 -17.15 -17.06 -5.94
CA ARG A 398 -16.66 -17.95 -4.87
C ARG A 398 -17.67 -18.12 -3.73
N LEU A 399 -18.39 -17.07 -3.36
CA LEU A 399 -19.43 -17.15 -2.34
C LEU A 399 -20.62 -18.03 -2.80
N ARG A 400 -20.99 -17.97 -4.09
CA ARG A 400 -22.02 -18.85 -4.68
C ARG A 400 -21.60 -20.32 -4.65
N GLU A 401 -20.35 -20.62 -5.02
CA GLU A 401 -19.80 -21.99 -4.96
C GLU A 401 -19.80 -22.51 -3.52
N ALA A 402 -19.42 -21.68 -2.54
CA ALA A 402 -19.43 -22.06 -1.12
C ALA A 402 -20.84 -22.25 -0.56
N GLY A 403 -21.83 -21.46 -0.99
CA GLY A 403 -23.25 -21.59 -0.59
C GLY A 403 -23.90 -22.82 -1.18
N GLY A 404 -23.71 -23.10 -2.46
CA GLY A 404 -24.24 -24.28 -3.13
C GLY A 404 -23.70 -25.63 -2.56
N ALA A 405 -22.47 -25.62 -2.06
CA ALA A 405 -21.90 -26.76 -1.37
C ALA A 405 -22.47 -26.98 0.04
N ALA A 406 -22.95 -25.93 0.70
CA ALA A 406 -23.58 -25.98 2.03
C ALA A 406 -25.05 -26.49 1.96
N ASP A 407 -25.74 -26.22 0.85
CA ASP A 407 -27.13 -26.64 0.63
C ASP A 407 -27.23 -28.11 0.11
N ALA A 408 -26.12 -28.70 -0.32
CA ALA A 408 -26.05 -30.07 -0.90
C ALA A 408 -25.51 -31.12 0.08
N GLY A 409 -25.16 -30.80 1.30
CA GLY A 409 -24.65 -31.68 2.35
C GLY A 409 -25.51 -31.67 3.61
#